data_d0b73e8d21d83d99eed46042e84c5706
#
_entry.id   d0b73e8d21d83d99eed46042e84c5706
#
_cell.length_a   1.000
_cell.length_b   1.000
_cell.length_c   1.000
_cell.angle_alpha   90.00
_cell.angle_beta   90.00
_cell.angle_gamma   90.00
#
_symmetry.space_group_name_H-M   'P 1'
#
loop_
_entity.id
_entity.type
_entity.pdbx_description
1 polymer ?
#
loop_
_entity_poly.entity_id
_entity_poly.type
_entity_poly.pdbx_seq_one_letter_code
_entity_poly.pdbx_strand_id
1 'polypeptide(L)'
;MKFNLSKEDYLFLIRNSEKELSDTICDTSEQINGNILISVVDAGNLLGLISDAVFLYGMDDEYAPTEIGKRLYHIYDEILYQKCQQEEKEKNNDSE
;
A
#
# COMPACT_ATOMS: atom_id res chain seq x y z
N MET A 1 -6.26 -7.88 -7.02
CA MET A 1 -5.02 -8.22 -6.30
C MET A 1 -5.18 -7.92 -4.82
N LYS A 2 -4.62 -8.77 -3.98
CA LYS A 2 -4.79 -8.64 -2.53
C LYS A 2 -3.46 -8.40 -1.84
N PHE A 3 -3.49 -7.55 -0.81
CA PHE A 3 -2.29 -7.23 -0.02
C PHE A 3 -2.60 -7.36 1.47
N ASN A 4 -1.61 -7.84 2.21
CA ASN A 4 -1.72 -8.03 3.66
C ASN A 4 -0.91 -6.94 4.36
N LEU A 5 -1.59 -6.15 5.20
CA LEU A 5 -0.96 -5.08 5.98
C LEU A 5 -1.26 -5.29 7.45
N SER A 6 -0.34 -4.87 8.32
CA SER A 6 -0.68 -4.80 9.73
C SER A 6 -1.84 -3.80 9.90
N LYS A 7 -2.67 -4.02 10.90
CA LYS A 7 -3.78 -3.11 11.20
C LYS A 7 -3.28 -1.69 11.43
N GLU A 8 -2.14 -1.57 12.09
CA GLU A 8 -1.53 -0.26 12.35
C GLU A 8 -1.11 0.45 11.06
N ASP A 9 -0.47 -0.27 10.14
CA ASP A 9 -0.07 0.28 8.85
C ASP A 9 -1.28 0.65 8.00
N TYR A 10 -2.31 -0.19 7.99
CA TYR A 10 -3.54 0.09 7.27
C TYR A 10 -4.18 1.39 7.77
N LEU A 11 -4.35 1.53 9.07
CA LEU A 11 -4.95 2.72 9.66
C LEU A 11 -4.09 3.96 9.42
N PHE A 12 -2.77 3.82 9.53
CA PHE A 12 -1.84 4.91 9.25
C PHE A 12 -1.97 5.38 7.80
N LEU A 13 -2.02 4.43 6.87
CA LEU A 13 -2.15 4.75 5.44
C LEU A 13 -3.44 5.52 5.16
N ILE A 14 -4.56 5.05 5.69
CA ILE A 14 -5.86 5.69 5.46
C ILE A 14 -5.90 7.10 6.06
N ARG A 15 -5.27 7.31 7.23
CA ARG A 15 -5.25 8.61 7.90
C ARG A 15 -4.33 9.63 7.22
N ASN A 16 -3.31 9.16 6.49
CA ASN A 16 -2.30 10.03 5.89
C ASN A 16 -2.34 10.00 4.37
N SER A 17 -3.54 9.83 3.80
CA SER A 17 -3.74 9.82 2.35
C SER A 17 -5.06 10.49 1.99
N GLU A 18 -5.21 10.78 0.70
CA GLU A 18 -6.45 11.35 0.18
C GLU A 18 -7.55 10.27 0.10
N LYS A 19 -8.78 10.73 0.04
CA LYS A 19 -9.96 9.85 -0.09
C LYS A 19 -9.83 8.92 -1.30
N GLU A 20 -9.22 9.40 -2.37
CA GLU A 20 -9.03 8.62 -3.59
C GLU A 20 -8.31 7.30 -3.32
N LEU A 21 -7.35 7.30 -2.39
CA LEU A 21 -6.64 6.08 -2.05
C LEU A 21 -7.58 5.05 -1.40
N SER A 22 -8.39 5.48 -0.43
CA SER A 22 -9.33 4.56 0.20
C SER A 22 -10.40 4.07 -0.79
N ASP A 23 -10.75 4.89 -1.78
CA ASP A 23 -11.71 4.51 -2.82
C ASP A 23 -11.17 3.44 -3.76
N THR A 24 -9.84 3.29 -3.88
CA THR A 24 -9.23 2.22 -4.69
C THR A 24 -9.31 0.86 -4.02
N ILE A 25 -9.53 0.83 -2.71
CA ILE A 25 -9.63 -0.41 -1.95
C ILE A 25 -11.07 -0.90 -2.08
N CYS A 26 -11.24 -2.03 -2.79
CA CYS A 26 -12.57 -2.59 -3.07
C CYS A 26 -13.15 -3.32 -1.87
N ASP A 27 -12.30 -3.92 -1.04
CA ASP A 27 -12.74 -4.72 0.09
C ASP A 27 -11.62 -4.86 1.10
N THR A 28 -12.01 -5.05 2.36
CA THR A 28 -11.08 -5.33 3.44
C THR A 28 -11.62 -6.47 4.30
N SER A 29 -10.70 -7.30 4.82
CA SER A 29 -11.07 -8.32 5.79
C SER A 29 -10.00 -8.42 6.85
N GLU A 30 -10.42 -8.59 8.10
CA GLU A 30 -9.50 -8.78 9.21
C GLU A 30 -9.07 -10.23 9.30
N GLN A 31 -7.77 -10.46 9.40
CA GLN A 31 -7.21 -11.81 9.48
C GLN A 31 -7.11 -12.26 10.94
N ILE A 32 -6.97 -13.57 11.14
CA ILE A 32 -6.85 -14.17 12.47
C ILE A 32 -5.66 -13.60 13.24
N ASN A 33 -4.59 -13.26 12.56
CA ASN A 33 -3.38 -12.68 13.16
C ASN A 33 -3.48 -11.17 13.42
N GLY A 34 -4.63 -10.56 13.19
CA GLY A 34 -4.83 -9.12 13.42
C GLY A 34 -4.43 -8.24 12.25
N ASN A 35 -3.98 -8.82 11.14
CA ASN A 35 -3.66 -8.06 9.93
C ASN A 35 -4.92 -7.75 9.13
N ILE A 36 -4.82 -6.78 8.23
CA ILE A 36 -5.91 -6.42 7.32
C ILE A 36 -5.53 -6.87 5.90
N LEU A 37 -6.40 -7.65 5.29
CA LEU A 37 -6.26 -8.02 3.88
C LEU A 37 -7.08 -7.05 3.05
N ILE A 38 -6.42 -6.31 2.16
CA ILE A 38 -7.09 -5.36 1.27
C ILE A 38 -7.14 -5.94 -0.15
N SER A 39 -8.23 -5.65 -0.86
CA SER A 39 -8.41 -6.04 -2.26
C SER A 39 -8.44 -4.80 -3.13
N VAL A 40 -7.64 -4.76 -4.20
CA VAL A 40 -7.61 -3.65 -5.14
C VAL A 40 -7.67 -4.17 -6.57
N VAL A 41 -8.29 -3.40 -7.45
CA VAL A 41 -8.37 -3.75 -8.87
C VAL A 41 -7.04 -3.44 -9.56
N ASP A 42 -6.46 -2.29 -9.28
CA ASP A 42 -5.23 -1.83 -9.92
C ASP A 42 -4.18 -1.47 -8.87
N ALA A 43 -3.23 -2.39 -8.69
CA ALA A 43 -2.15 -2.21 -7.73
C ALA A 43 -1.23 -1.05 -8.09
N GLY A 44 -1.00 -0.83 -9.39
CA GLY A 44 -0.20 0.31 -9.84
C GLY A 44 -0.82 1.64 -9.45
N ASN A 45 -2.14 1.75 -9.57
CA ASN A 45 -2.87 2.94 -9.16
C ASN A 45 -2.75 3.15 -7.64
N LEU A 46 -2.89 2.09 -6.86
CA LEU A 46 -2.73 2.17 -5.40
C LEU A 46 -1.33 2.67 -5.04
N LEU A 47 -0.28 2.11 -5.65
CA LEU A 47 1.09 2.53 -5.40
C LEU A 47 1.32 3.99 -5.78
N GLY A 48 0.75 4.44 -6.89
CA GLY A 48 0.82 5.85 -7.31
C GLY A 48 0.19 6.78 -6.29
N LEU A 49 -0.95 6.40 -5.73
CA LEU A 49 -1.63 7.21 -4.71
C LEU A 49 -0.86 7.24 -3.40
N ILE A 50 -0.18 6.15 -3.02
CA ILE A 50 0.70 6.15 -1.85
C ILE A 50 1.89 7.09 -2.08
N SER A 51 2.47 7.07 -3.28
CA SER A 51 3.54 7.99 -3.64
C SER A 51 3.09 9.45 -3.54
N ASP A 52 1.89 9.75 -4.02
CA ASP A 52 1.31 11.10 -3.89
C ASP A 52 1.14 11.49 -2.42
N ALA A 53 0.73 10.55 -1.57
CA ALA A 53 0.58 10.80 -0.14
C ALA A 53 1.93 11.15 0.51
N VAL A 54 3.02 10.53 0.07
CA VAL A 54 4.36 10.86 0.55
C VAL A 54 4.67 12.33 0.26
N PHE A 55 4.37 12.81 -0.94
CA PHE A 55 4.62 14.21 -1.30
C PHE A 55 3.72 15.17 -0.53
N LEU A 56 2.45 14.82 -0.34
CA LEU A 56 1.48 15.70 0.29
C LEU A 56 1.61 15.77 1.81
N TYR A 57 1.94 14.66 2.44
CA TYR A 57 1.89 14.53 3.91
C TYR A 57 3.21 14.09 4.53
N GLY A 58 4.15 13.61 3.75
CA GLY A 58 5.36 12.97 4.23
C GLY A 58 6.65 13.75 4.04
N MET A 59 6.57 15.01 3.57
CA MET A 59 7.75 15.83 3.34
C MET A 59 7.71 17.09 4.19
N ASP A 60 8.88 17.58 4.62
CA ASP A 60 8.98 18.87 5.29
C ASP A 60 9.14 20.00 4.26
N ASP A 61 9.35 21.22 4.76
CA ASP A 61 9.47 22.42 3.91
C ASP A 61 10.67 22.37 2.96
N GLU A 62 11.66 21.52 3.27
CA GLU A 62 12.86 21.35 2.44
C GLU A 62 12.77 20.09 1.56
N TYR A 63 11.58 19.49 1.45
CA TYR A 63 11.35 18.27 0.69
C TYR A 63 12.11 17.06 1.22
N ALA A 64 12.48 17.08 2.50
CA ALA A 64 13.07 15.91 3.16
C ALA A 64 11.96 15.06 3.77
N PRO A 65 12.06 13.70 3.71
CA PRO A 65 11.02 12.85 4.28
C PRO A 65 10.97 12.96 5.81
N THR A 66 9.75 13.14 6.31
CA THR A 66 9.48 13.13 7.75
C THR A 66 9.26 11.69 8.23
N GLU A 67 9.00 11.50 9.52
CA GLU A 67 8.66 10.17 10.05
C GLU A 67 7.40 9.62 9.37
N ILE A 68 6.43 10.51 9.07
CA ILE A 68 5.23 10.11 8.30
C ILE A 68 5.63 9.62 6.92
N GLY A 69 6.49 10.37 6.22
CA GLY A 69 6.95 9.99 4.88
C GLY A 69 7.72 8.69 4.86
N LYS A 70 8.59 8.48 5.84
CA LYS A 70 9.35 7.23 5.95
C LYS A 70 8.44 6.03 6.16
N ARG A 71 7.41 6.18 6.98
CA ARG A 71 6.46 5.11 7.23
C ARG A 71 5.58 4.83 6.00
N LEU A 72 5.16 5.87 5.28
CA LEU A 72 4.43 5.69 4.03
C LEU A 72 5.28 4.97 2.98
N TYR A 73 6.57 5.29 2.88
CA TYR A 73 7.50 4.57 2.01
C TYR A 73 7.62 3.11 2.40
N HIS A 74 7.67 2.82 3.69
CA HIS A 74 7.73 1.44 4.17
C HIS A 74 6.50 0.64 3.72
N ILE A 75 5.32 1.25 3.81
CA ILE A 75 4.06 0.63 3.36
C ILE A 75 4.10 0.44 1.83
N TYR A 76 4.58 1.43 1.10
CA TYR A 76 4.76 1.35 -0.35
C TYR A 76 5.65 0.16 -0.72
N ASP A 77 6.81 0.05 -0.08
CA ASP A 77 7.75 -1.04 -0.34
C ASP A 77 7.14 -2.41 -0.03
N GLU A 78 6.37 -2.50 1.04
CA GLU A 78 5.71 -3.74 1.43
C GLU A 78 4.68 -4.18 0.39
N ILE A 79 3.86 -3.24 -0.09
CA ILE A 79 2.86 -3.52 -1.13
C ILE A 79 3.56 -3.88 -2.44
N LEU A 80 4.60 -3.15 -2.81
CA LEU A 80 5.38 -3.43 -4.02
C LEU A 80 6.00 -4.83 -3.97
N TYR A 81 6.55 -5.20 -2.82
CA TYR A 81 7.12 -6.53 -2.62
C TYR A 81 6.06 -7.63 -2.82
N GLN A 82 4.88 -7.46 -2.21
CA GLN A 82 3.80 -8.42 -2.36
C GLN A 82 3.28 -8.49 -3.80
N LYS A 83 3.20 -7.34 -4.46
CA LYS A 83 2.81 -7.27 -5.87
C LYS A 83 3.78 -8.07 -6.74
N CYS A 84 5.08 -7.86 -6.56
CA CYS A 84 6.10 -8.58 -7.32
C CYS A 84 6.06 -10.08 -7.05
N GLN A 85 5.82 -10.47 -5.81
CA GLN A 85 5.67 -11.89 -5.44
C GLN A 85 4.50 -12.53 -6.15
N GLN A 86 3.36 -11.86 -6.23
CA GLN A 86 2.17 -12.38 -6.88
C GLN A 86 2.36 -12.46 -8.39
N GLU A 87 2.97 -11.46 -9.01
CA GLU A 87 3.27 -11.47 -10.43
C GLU A 87 4.26 -12.57 -10.80
N GLU A 88 5.26 -12.81 -9.96
CA GLU A 88 6.23 -13.87 -10.17
C GLU A 88 5.58 -15.25 -10.14
N LYS A 89 4.64 -15.47 -9.21
CA LYS A 89 3.89 -16.73 -9.15
C LYS A 89 3.04 -16.94 -10.39
N GLU A 90 2.35 -15.90 -10.86
CA GLU A 90 1.54 -15.98 -12.07
C GLU A 90 2.42 -16.30 -13.29
N LYS A 91 3.58 -15.65 -13.38
CA LYS A 91 4.52 -15.86 -14.47
C LYS A 91 5.06 -17.29 -14.46
N ASN A 92 5.36 -17.83 -13.30
CA ASN A 92 5.83 -19.21 -13.17
C ASN A 92 4.76 -20.22 -13.56
N ASN A 93 3.50 -19.93 -13.26
CA ASN A 93 2.38 -20.76 -13.65
C ASN A 93 2.17 -20.73 -15.16
N ASP A 94 2.37 -19.59 -15.79
CA ASP A 94 2.22 -19.43 -17.24
C ASP A 94 3.31 -20.16 -18.03
N SER A 95 4.47 -20.40 -17.41
CA SER A 95 5.59 -21.06 -18.09
C SER A 95 5.44 -22.59 -18.16
N GLU A 96 4.45 -23.13 -17.54
CA GLU A 96 4.13 -24.55 -17.60
C GLU A 96 3.10 -24.85 -18.70
#